data_2a75c72214d0904a26ff5b47961a7ff9
#
_entry.id   2a75c72214d0904a26ff5b47961a7ff9
#
_cell.length_a   1.000
_cell.length_b   1.000
_cell.length_c   1.000
_cell.angle_alpha   90.00
_cell.angle_beta   90.00
_cell.angle_gamma   90.00
#
_symmetry.space_group_name_H-M   'P 1'
#
loop_
_entity.id
_entity.type
_entity.pdbx_description
1 polymer ?
#
loop_
_entity_poly.entity_id
_entity_poly.type
_entity_poly.pdbx_seq_one_letter_code
_entity_poly.pdbx_strand_id
1 'polypeptide(L)'
;MRQLPSLTALRTFEAVGRLGSIKAAAHELNVTPAAVGHQIRLLEENLRTPIVRRSNTGFGLTDAGQALFLSLMSAFDALEEAARRIRATAEKSTLQVDSLPSFASCWLVPHLSSFYAEHPGIQVEVNTVGDLGYPSAVAKSATAVAIRVGTSADQWPDLTAEKLFHEEMFPACAPSLLSGPRALREPGDLPSHTLLIVSRRAEGWREWLAAADAECGGTSAIDPDHGRKFDTIQLAFTAAIEGMGVVIGRSPLSDQYLKAGLLIEPFRLRVPSTLAYWLVSQPAAADTPIVQAFRNWIHKELASTRETCSADI
;
A
#
# COMPACT_ATOMS: atom_id res chain seq x y z
N MET A 1 7.47 41.04 -11.51
CA MET A 1 6.26 40.45 -12.15
C MET A 1 6.70 39.16 -12.86
N ARG A 2 6.06 38.00 -12.67
CA ARG A 2 6.42 36.77 -13.40
C ARG A 2 6.07 36.90 -14.87
N GLN A 3 7.05 36.74 -15.77
CA GLN A 3 6.84 36.73 -17.22
C GLN A 3 6.60 35.29 -17.67
N LEU A 4 5.35 34.83 -17.60
CA LEU A 4 4.96 33.52 -18.10
C LEU A 4 4.24 33.68 -19.45
N PRO A 5 4.41 32.75 -20.39
CA PRO A 5 3.54 32.60 -21.54
C PRO A 5 2.07 32.41 -21.11
N SER A 6 1.15 32.50 -22.06
CA SER A 6 -0.28 32.23 -21.81
C SER A 6 -0.48 30.84 -21.20
N LEU A 7 -1.16 30.76 -20.05
CA LEU A 7 -1.49 29.48 -19.40
C LEU A 7 -2.31 28.57 -20.32
N THR A 8 -3.17 29.13 -21.16
CA THR A 8 -3.91 28.38 -22.19
C THR A 8 -2.96 27.74 -23.19
N ALA A 9 -1.94 28.48 -23.65
CA ALA A 9 -0.96 27.93 -24.58
C ALA A 9 -0.08 26.84 -23.94
N LEU A 10 0.34 27.04 -22.68
CA LEU A 10 1.10 26.06 -21.92
C LEU A 10 0.27 24.77 -21.68
N ARG A 11 -1.02 24.88 -21.28
CA ARG A 11 -1.92 23.76 -21.10
C ARG A 11 -2.17 23.01 -22.41
N THR A 12 -2.34 23.75 -23.51
CA THR A 12 -2.54 23.17 -24.84
C THR A 12 -1.30 22.38 -25.27
N PHE A 13 -0.11 22.91 -25.03
CA PHE A 13 1.14 22.23 -25.36
C PHE A 13 1.37 20.98 -24.50
N GLU A 14 1.07 21.03 -23.20
CA GLU A 14 1.12 19.85 -22.33
C GLU A 14 0.22 18.72 -22.86
N ALA A 15 -1.06 19.01 -23.15
CA ALA A 15 -2.00 18.06 -23.68
C ALA A 15 -1.52 17.41 -24.99
N VAL A 16 -0.96 18.23 -25.89
CA VAL A 16 -0.39 17.73 -27.16
C VAL A 16 0.85 16.86 -26.92
N GLY A 17 1.72 17.24 -25.99
CA GLY A 17 2.91 16.45 -25.62
C GLY A 17 2.56 15.09 -25.03
N ARG A 18 1.59 15.04 -24.12
CA ARG A 18 1.13 13.82 -23.44
C ARG A 18 0.37 12.89 -24.38
N LEU A 19 -0.50 13.41 -25.23
CA LEU A 19 -1.32 12.60 -26.14
C LEU A 19 -0.65 12.29 -27.48
N GLY A 20 0.47 12.95 -27.79
CA GLY A 20 1.20 12.78 -29.06
C GLY A 20 0.39 13.17 -30.32
N SER A 21 -0.73 13.90 -30.16
CA SER A 21 -1.69 14.16 -31.23
C SER A 21 -2.44 15.47 -31.02
N ILE A 22 -2.36 16.37 -32.02
CA ILE A 22 -3.13 17.62 -32.04
C ILE A 22 -4.66 17.33 -32.02
N LYS A 23 -5.12 16.29 -32.72
CA LYS A 23 -6.53 15.92 -32.75
C LYS A 23 -7.01 15.42 -31.41
N ALA A 24 -6.25 14.56 -30.74
CA ALA A 24 -6.58 14.05 -29.42
C ALA A 24 -6.60 15.17 -28.36
N ALA A 25 -5.61 16.06 -28.39
CA ALA A 25 -5.57 17.22 -27.50
C ALA A 25 -6.74 18.19 -27.75
N ALA A 26 -7.12 18.42 -29.00
CA ALA A 26 -8.28 19.20 -29.36
C ALA A 26 -9.58 18.62 -28.79
N HIS A 27 -9.74 17.30 -28.87
CA HIS A 27 -10.89 16.60 -28.29
C HIS A 27 -10.93 16.72 -26.75
N GLU A 28 -9.79 16.48 -26.08
CA GLU A 28 -9.69 16.59 -24.61
C GLU A 28 -9.99 18.02 -24.13
N LEU A 29 -9.48 19.03 -24.83
CA LEU A 29 -9.63 20.44 -24.48
C LEU A 29 -10.97 21.06 -24.95
N ASN A 30 -11.81 20.29 -25.67
CA ASN A 30 -13.08 20.74 -26.28
C ASN A 30 -12.88 21.96 -27.20
N VAL A 31 -11.85 21.93 -28.04
CA VAL A 31 -11.52 22.98 -29.02
C VAL A 31 -11.28 22.39 -30.41
N THR A 32 -11.12 23.23 -31.42
CA THR A 32 -10.77 22.75 -32.78
C THR A 32 -9.29 22.47 -32.90
N PRO A 33 -8.84 21.52 -33.78
CA PRO A 33 -7.43 21.30 -34.06
C PRO A 33 -6.69 22.52 -34.57
N ALA A 34 -7.40 23.45 -35.26
CA ALA A 34 -6.85 24.71 -35.69
C ALA A 34 -6.54 25.65 -34.52
N ALA A 35 -7.40 25.67 -33.50
CA ALA A 35 -7.16 26.45 -32.26
C ALA A 35 -5.95 25.90 -31.49
N VAL A 36 -5.81 24.57 -31.38
CA VAL A 36 -4.62 23.95 -30.79
C VAL A 36 -3.34 24.36 -31.53
N GLY A 37 -3.33 24.26 -32.85
CA GLY A 37 -2.18 24.68 -33.67
C GLY A 37 -1.86 26.18 -33.56
N HIS A 38 -2.88 27.04 -33.36
CA HIS A 38 -2.69 28.45 -33.10
C HIS A 38 -2.03 28.71 -31.72
N GLN A 39 -2.51 28.06 -30.66
CA GLN A 39 -1.93 28.19 -29.32
C GLN A 39 -0.46 27.74 -29.26
N ILE A 40 -0.10 26.67 -29.97
CA ILE A 40 1.28 26.21 -30.06
C ILE A 40 2.15 27.26 -30.76
N ARG A 41 1.69 27.84 -31.87
CA ARG A 41 2.45 28.88 -32.58
C ARG A 41 2.67 30.13 -31.69
N LEU A 42 1.64 30.57 -30.98
CA LEU A 42 1.77 31.69 -30.02
C LEU A 42 2.78 31.38 -28.92
N LEU A 43 2.86 30.12 -28.47
CA LEU A 43 3.84 29.70 -27.48
C LEU A 43 5.26 29.71 -28.06
N GLU A 44 5.46 29.21 -29.27
CA GLU A 44 6.76 29.24 -29.97
C GLU A 44 7.24 30.66 -30.25
N GLU A 45 6.33 31.57 -30.65
CA GLU A 45 6.62 32.98 -30.83
C GLU A 45 7.06 33.66 -29.54
N ASN A 46 6.34 33.38 -28.43
CA ASN A 46 6.69 33.92 -27.11
C ASN A 46 8.05 33.41 -26.62
N LEU A 47 8.31 32.13 -26.79
CA LEU A 47 9.58 31.48 -26.40
C LEU A 47 10.72 31.74 -27.38
N ARG A 48 10.42 32.23 -28.58
CA ARG A 48 11.37 32.43 -29.71
C ARG A 48 12.12 31.15 -30.06
N THR A 49 11.48 29.99 -29.85
CA THR A 49 12.09 28.68 -30.05
C THR A 49 11.02 27.68 -30.50
N PRO A 50 11.25 26.88 -31.54
CA PRO A 50 10.34 25.83 -31.94
C PRO A 50 10.34 24.71 -30.89
N ILE A 51 9.14 24.33 -30.42
CA ILE A 51 8.94 23.28 -29.41
C ILE A 51 8.30 22.04 -29.99
N VAL A 52 7.75 22.12 -31.20
CA VAL A 52 7.22 20.98 -31.95
C VAL A 52 7.93 20.84 -33.28
N ARG A 53 8.06 19.59 -33.73
CA ARG A 53 8.54 19.24 -35.08
C ARG A 53 7.47 18.45 -35.82
N ARG A 54 7.28 18.78 -37.11
CA ARG A 54 6.50 17.96 -38.05
C ARG A 54 7.47 17.05 -38.82
N SER A 55 7.21 15.76 -38.80
CA SER A 55 7.93 14.80 -39.64
C SER A 55 6.93 14.07 -40.51
N ASN A 56 7.44 13.40 -41.55
CA ASN A 56 6.63 12.53 -42.42
C ASN A 56 6.00 11.34 -41.64
N THR A 57 6.49 11.07 -40.44
CA THR A 57 5.99 10.00 -39.53
C THR A 57 5.04 10.52 -38.44
N GLY A 58 4.72 11.85 -38.40
CA GLY A 58 3.77 12.39 -37.46
C GLY A 58 4.28 13.60 -36.67
N PHE A 59 3.63 13.85 -35.53
CA PHE A 59 3.91 14.91 -34.58
C PHE A 59 5.01 14.46 -33.59
N GLY A 60 5.94 15.35 -33.26
CA GLY A 60 6.97 15.12 -32.24
C GLY A 60 7.41 16.41 -31.55
N LEU A 61 8.03 16.30 -30.39
CA LEU A 61 8.64 17.40 -29.67
C LEU A 61 10.10 17.61 -30.14
N THR A 62 10.57 18.85 -30.10
CA THR A 62 12.00 19.18 -30.16
C THR A 62 12.64 18.91 -28.79
N ASP A 63 13.98 18.98 -28.69
CA ASP A 63 14.67 18.86 -27.38
C ASP A 63 14.22 19.96 -26.41
N ALA A 64 14.04 21.19 -26.91
CA ALA A 64 13.48 22.29 -26.13
C ALA A 64 12.02 22.01 -25.71
N GLY A 65 11.22 21.44 -26.63
CA GLY A 65 9.85 21.01 -26.34
C GLY A 65 9.81 19.90 -25.29
N GLN A 66 10.70 18.92 -25.36
CA GLN A 66 10.76 17.84 -24.38
C GLN A 66 11.11 18.37 -22.98
N ALA A 67 12.09 19.27 -22.86
CA ALA A 67 12.45 19.89 -21.58
C ALA A 67 11.31 20.72 -20.99
N LEU A 68 10.62 21.50 -21.84
CA LEU A 68 9.44 22.29 -21.42
C LEU A 68 8.29 21.37 -20.99
N PHE A 69 8.02 20.29 -21.72
CA PHE A 69 6.96 19.34 -21.43
C PHE A 69 7.13 18.70 -20.04
N LEU A 70 8.33 18.20 -19.71
CA LEU A 70 8.60 17.61 -18.39
C LEU A 70 8.40 18.63 -17.26
N SER A 71 8.83 19.89 -17.48
CA SER A 71 8.64 20.96 -16.49
C SER A 71 7.15 21.31 -16.31
N LEU A 72 6.37 21.31 -17.40
CA LEU A 72 4.94 21.61 -17.34
C LEU A 72 4.14 20.51 -16.68
N MET A 73 4.46 19.23 -16.92
CA MET A 73 3.83 18.12 -16.21
C MET A 73 3.94 18.30 -14.70
N SER A 74 5.16 18.51 -14.19
CA SER A 74 5.39 18.73 -12.76
C SER A 74 4.67 19.97 -12.22
N ALA A 75 4.63 21.05 -12.99
CA ALA A 75 3.96 22.29 -12.58
C ALA A 75 2.43 22.13 -12.54
N PHE A 76 1.82 21.47 -13.52
CA PHE A 76 0.38 21.24 -13.57
C PHE A 76 -0.06 20.22 -12.51
N ASP A 77 0.73 19.17 -12.26
CA ASP A 77 0.50 18.25 -11.15
C ASP A 77 0.45 19.00 -9.79
N ALA A 78 1.38 19.93 -9.58
CA ALA A 78 1.40 20.75 -8.37
C ALA A 78 0.19 21.70 -8.26
N LEU A 79 -0.28 22.26 -9.38
CA LEU A 79 -1.47 23.11 -9.43
C LEU A 79 -2.75 22.30 -9.18
N GLU A 80 -2.86 21.12 -9.77
CA GLU A 80 -3.99 20.22 -9.56
C GLU A 80 -4.08 19.78 -8.11
N GLU A 81 -2.95 19.41 -7.50
CA GLU A 81 -2.87 19.07 -6.09
C GLU A 81 -3.28 20.25 -5.19
N ALA A 82 -2.83 21.46 -5.48
CA ALA A 82 -3.22 22.65 -4.72
C ALA A 82 -4.73 22.92 -4.82
N ALA A 83 -5.30 22.77 -6.02
CA ALA A 83 -6.74 22.92 -6.23
C ALA A 83 -7.54 21.82 -5.52
N ARG A 84 -7.05 20.59 -5.53
CA ARG A 84 -7.64 19.44 -4.83
C ARG A 84 -7.65 19.67 -3.31
N ARG A 85 -6.57 20.20 -2.74
CA ARG A 85 -6.49 20.55 -1.30
C ARG A 85 -7.56 21.57 -0.90
N ILE A 86 -7.79 22.59 -1.72
CA ILE A 86 -8.82 23.61 -1.44
C ILE A 86 -10.24 23.02 -1.53
N ARG A 87 -10.49 22.14 -2.51
CA ARG A 87 -11.79 21.46 -2.64
C ARG A 87 -12.04 20.50 -1.48
N ALA A 88 -11.02 19.75 -1.05
CA ALA A 88 -11.10 18.86 0.10
C ALA A 88 -11.42 19.57 1.41
N THR A 89 -11.11 20.87 1.52
CA THR A 89 -11.48 21.68 2.68
C THR A 89 -12.97 22.06 2.69
N ALA A 90 -13.66 21.94 1.57
CA ALA A 90 -15.09 22.29 1.40
C ALA A 90 -16.04 21.07 1.39
N GLU A 91 -15.52 19.86 1.19
CA GLU A 91 -16.28 18.59 1.21
C GLU A 91 -15.75 17.73 2.36
N LYS A 92 -16.61 16.82 2.91
CA LYS A 92 -16.28 15.88 3.99
C LYS A 92 -14.82 15.45 3.95
N SER A 93 -14.09 15.70 5.03
CA SER A 93 -12.65 15.42 5.11
C SER A 93 -12.36 13.96 4.74
N THR A 94 -11.76 13.72 3.58
CA THR A 94 -11.40 12.37 3.14
C THR A 94 -9.95 12.09 3.48
N LEU A 95 -9.72 11.03 4.25
CA LEU A 95 -8.40 10.47 4.53
C LEU A 95 -8.10 9.37 3.52
N GLN A 96 -7.01 9.48 2.78
CA GLN A 96 -6.50 8.41 1.93
C GLN A 96 -5.57 7.50 2.75
N VAL A 97 -5.83 6.20 2.73
CA VAL A 97 -5.03 5.20 3.43
C VAL A 97 -4.49 4.19 2.42
N ASP A 98 -3.21 4.32 2.09
CA ASP A 98 -2.50 3.35 1.26
C ASP A 98 -2.03 2.20 2.12
N SER A 99 -2.57 1.01 1.94
CA SER A 99 -2.29 -0.15 2.78
C SER A 99 -1.80 -1.35 1.98
N LEU A 100 -1.09 -2.25 2.66
CA LEU A 100 -0.83 -3.58 2.12
C LEU A 100 -2.15 -4.36 2.02
N PRO A 101 -2.38 -5.14 0.96
CA PRO A 101 -3.65 -5.85 0.75
C PRO A 101 -4.08 -6.69 1.95
N SER A 102 -3.16 -7.44 2.55
CA SER A 102 -3.47 -8.31 3.69
C SER A 102 -3.81 -7.52 4.96
N PHE A 103 -3.11 -6.41 5.24
CA PHE A 103 -3.45 -5.57 6.38
C PHE A 103 -4.81 -4.90 6.17
N ALA A 104 -5.07 -4.40 4.98
CA ALA A 104 -6.37 -3.79 4.65
C ALA A 104 -7.52 -4.78 4.90
N SER A 105 -7.43 -5.99 4.35
CA SER A 105 -8.51 -6.98 4.41
C SER A 105 -8.62 -7.71 5.74
N CYS A 106 -7.48 -8.05 6.37
CA CYS A 106 -7.50 -8.87 7.58
C CYS A 106 -7.62 -8.03 8.87
N TRP A 107 -7.27 -6.74 8.84
CA TRP A 107 -7.32 -5.93 10.06
C TRP A 107 -8.03 -4.59 9.86
N LEU A 108 -7.61 -3.75 8.90
CA LEU A 108 -8.08 -2.36 8.82
C LEU A 108 -9.59 -2.29 8.54
N VAL A 109 -10.06 -2.91 7.45
CA VAL A 109 -11.49 -2.84 7.05
C VAL A 109 -12.42 -3.42 8.11
N PRO A 110 -12.13 -4.59 8.74
CA PRO A 110 -12.94 -5.10 9.84
C PRO A 110 -13.11 -4.14 11.03
N HIS A 111 -12.13 -3.27 11.29
CA HIS A 111 -12.15 -2.33 12.42
C HIS A 111 -12.63 -0.92 12.04
N LEU A 112 -12.76 -0.56 10.74
CA LEU A 112 -13.17 0.79 10.34
C LEU A 112 -14.54 1.23 10.85
N SER A 113 -15.41 0.30 11.21
CA SER A 113 -16.72 0.64 11.80
C SER A 113 -16.58 1.42 13.11
N SER A 114 -15.59 1.09 13.94
CA SER A 114 -15.30 1.81 15.20
C SER A 114 -14.76 3.22 14.89
N PHE A 115 -13.93 3.37 13.87
CA PHE A 115 -13.45 4.68 13.42
C PHE A 115 -14.59 5.60 12.99
N TYR A 116 -15.51 5.10 12.17
CA TYR A 116 -16.66 5.89 11.70
C TYR A 116 -17.63 6.24 12.82
N ALA A 117 -17.74 5.40 13.86
CA ALA A 117 -18.54 5.72 15.04
C ALA A 117 -17.94 6.88 15.86
N GLU A 118 -16.59 6.93 15.97
CA GLU A 118 -15.89 8.00 16.68
C GLU A 118 -15.75 9.28 15.83
N HIS A 119 -15.66 9.14 14.49
CA HIS A 119 -15.38 10.23 13.55
C HIS A 119 -16.36 10.26 12.36
N PRO A 120 -17.67 10.50 12.56
CA PRO A 120 -18.69 10.39 11.50
C PRO A 120 -18.53 11.41 10.35
N GLY A 121 -17.72 12.47 10.56
CA GLY A 121 -17.42 13.50 9.57
C GLY A 121 -16.23 13.16 8.65
N ILE A 122 -15.47 12.09 8.96
CA ILE A 122 -14.29 11.67 8.20
C ILE A 122 -14.67 10.48 7.31
N GLN A 123 -14.33 10.57 6.03
CA GLN A 123 -14.37 9.42 5.12
C GLN A 123 -12.97 8.84 4.97
N VAL A 124 -12.85 7.51 4.93
CA VAL A 124 -11.59 6.82 4.67
C VAL A 124 -11.67 6.15 3.31
N GLU A 125 -10.75 6.50 2.43
CA GLU A 125 -10.53 5.85 1.14
C GLU A 125 -9.33 4.91 1.29
N VAL A 126 -9.58 3.60 1.25
CA VAL A 126 -8.53 2.58 1.39
C VAL A 126 -8.06 2.15 0.01
N ASN A 127 -6.80 2.42 -0.29
CA ASN A 127 -6.13 1.96 -1.49
C ASN A 127 -5.16 0.83 -1.14
N THR A 128 -5.19 -0.25 -1.92
CA THR A 128 -4.24 -1.34 -1.72
C THR A 128 -3.09 -1.24 -2.71
N VAL A 129 -1.88 -1.25 -2.20
CA VAL A 129 -0.65 -1.21 -2.98
C VAL A 129 0.15 -2.48 -2.73
N GLY A 130 0.49 -3.18 -3.80
CA GLY A 130 1.29 -4.41 -3.72
C GLY A 130 2.80 -4.16 -3.55
N ASP A 131 3.23 -2.89 -3.60
CA ASP A 131 4.63 -2.51 -3.47
C ASP A 131 4.97 -2.18 -2.00
N LEU A 132 6.06 -2.76 -1.52
CA LEU A 132 6.65 -2.45 -0.20
C LEU A 132 7.55 -1.20 -0.26
N GLY A 133 7.70 -0.60 -1.45
CA GLY A 133 8.58 0.53 -1.70
C GLY A 133 8.12 1.85 -1.07
N TYR A 134 8.78 2.92 -1.49
CA TYR A 134 8.53 4.27 -0.99
C TYR A 134 7.10 4.75 -1.33
N PRO A 135 6.31 5.23 -0.36
CA PRO A 135 4.91 5.61 -0.56
C PRO A 135 4.80 7.00 -1.23
N SER A 136 5.12 7.07 -2.51
CA SER A 136 5.21 8.32 -3.27
C SER A 136 3.89 9.11 -3.33
N ALA A 137 2.75 8.46 -3.28
CA ALA A 137 1.44 9.12 -3.24
C ALA A 137 1.24 9.86 -1.91
N VAL A 138 1.62 9.21 -0.80
CA VAL A 138 1.56 9.81 0.55
C VAL A 138 2.52 10.98 0.68
N ALA A 139 3.71 10.87 0.09
CA ALA A 139 4.71 11.94 0.11
C ALA A 139 4.22 13.27 -0.53
N LYS A 140 3.11 13.26 -1.26
CA LYS A 140 2.56 14.42 -1.96
C LYS A 140 1.22 14.92 -1.38
N SER A 141 0.66 14.28 -0.36
CA SER A 141 -0.68 14.60 0.17
C SER A 141 -0.68 14.88 1.67
N ALA A 142 -1.33 15.97 2.07
CA ALA A 142 -1.50 16.35 3.48
C ALA A 142 -2.65 15.57 4.18
N THR A 143 -3.44 14.80 3.43
CA THR A 143 -4.56 14.00 3.93
C THR A 143 -4.41 12.52 3.55
N ALA A 144 -3.17 12.05 3.43
CA ALA A 144 -2.87 10.66 3.13
C ALA A 144 -1.89 10.08 4.14
N VAL A 145 -2.10 8.81 4.46
CA VAL A 145 -1.19 7.99 5.26
C VAL A 145 -0.94 6.67 4.54
N ALA A 146 0.20 6.05 4.84
CA ALA A 146 0.50 4.72 4.34
C ALA A 146 0.76 3.75 5.49
N ILE A 147 0.31 2.51 5.34
CA ILE A 147 0.67 1.42 6.22
C ILE A 147 1.69 0.56 5.48
N ARG A 148 2.88 0.46 6.05
CA ARG A 148 4.05 -0.20 5.45
C ARG A 148 4.67 -1.21 6.41
N VAL A 149 5.45 -2.13 5.86
CA VAL A 149 6.25 -3.10 6.62
C VAL A 149 7.72 -2.80 6.41
N GLY A 150 8.48 -2.79 7.49
CA GLY A 150 9.91 -2.52 7.44
C GLY A 150 10.62 -2.82 8.75
N THR A 151 11.94 -2.74 8.73
CA THR A 151 12.80 -3.00 9.92
C THR A 151 13.01 -1.75 10.77
N SER A 152 13.04 -0.56 10.15
CA SER A 152 13.24 0.71 10.84
C SER A 152 12.55 1.87 10.12
N ALA A 153 12.38 3.01 10.82
CA ALA A 153 11.86 4.26 10.27
C ALA A 153 12.77 4.87 9.18
N ASP A 154 14.07 4.56 9.21
CA ASP A 154 15.07 5.10 8.27
C ASP A 154 14.83 4.68 6.81
N GLN A 155 13.95 3.70 6.58
CA GLN A 155 13.53 3.31 5.24
C GLN A 155 12.70 4.40 4.53
N TRP A 156 12.21 5.40 5.27
CA TRP A 156 11.42 6.53 4.75
C TRP A 156 11.96 7.88 5.28
N PRO A 157 13.18 8.30 4.88
CA PRO A 157 13.90 9.40 5.52
C PRO A 157 13.21 10.75 5.44
N ASP A 158 12.38 10.99 4.40
CA ASP A 158 11.68 12.26 4.20
C ASP A 158 10.24 12.25 4.75
N LEU A 159 9.85 11.18 5.45
CA LEU A 159 8.51 10.98 5.96
C LEU A 159 8.53 10.75 7.48
N THR A 160 7.44 11.07 8.13
CA THR A 160 7.21 10.67 9.51
C THR A 160 6.75 9.20 9.51
N ALA A 161 7.52 8.33 10.15
CA ALA A 161 7.20 6.92 10.29
C ALA A 161 7.06 6.56 11.78
N GLU A 162 5.88 6.10 12.15
CA GLU A 162 5.54 5.69 13.51
C GLU A 162 5.30 4.18 13.54
N LYS A 163 5.95 3.50 14.46
CA LYS A 163 5.79 2.05 14.58
C LYS A 163 4.44 1.71 15.20
N LEU A 164 3.66 0.88 14.50
CA LEU A 164 2.38 0.38 14.97
C LEU A 164 2.58 -0.87 15.85
N PHE A 165 3.22 -1.91 15.30
CA PHE A 165 3.45 -3.16 16.02
C PHE A 165 4.51 -4.03 15.34
N HIS A 166 5.07 -4.98 16.09
CA HIS A 166 5.73 -6.16 15.56
C HIS A 166 4.71 -7.29 15.45
N GLU A 167 4.81 -8.10 14.39
CA GLU A 167 4.01 -9.32 14.28
C GLU A 167 4.58 -10.42 15.19
N GLU A 168 3.69 -11.26 15.69
CA GLU A 168 4.03 -12.57 16.24
C GLU A 168 3.67 -13.64 15.23
N MET A 169 4.61 -14.52 14.93
CA MET A 169 4.50 -15.57 13.94
C MET A 169 4.36 -16.93 14.57
N PHE A 170 3.43 -17.73 14.09
CA PHE A 170 3.16 -19.09 14.55
C PHE A 170 2.48 -19.90 13.43
N PRO A 171 2.62 -21.22 13.37
CA PRO A 171 1.83 -22.04 12.45
C PRO A 171 0.35 -21.98 12.77
N ALA A 172 -0.47 -21.90 11.73
CA ALA A 172 -1.92 -21.90 11.82
C ALA A 172 -2.52 -22.82 10.74
N CYS A 173 -3.59 -23.53 11.06
CA CYS A 173 -4.24 -24.43 10.14
C CYS A 173 -5.73 -24.57 10.44
N ALA A 174 -6.49 -25.19 9.52
CA ALA A 174 -7.88 -25.57 9.81
C ALA A 174 -7.95 -26.62 10.94
N PRO A 175 -9.00 -26.59 11.77
CA PRO A 175 -9.21 -27.58 12.85
C PRO A 175 -9.19 -29.03 12.37
N SER A 176 -9.58 -29.30 11.13
CA SER A 176 -9.59 -30.65 10.53
C SER A 176 -8.21 -31.29 10.47
N LEU A 177 -7.12 -30.52 10.46
CA LEU A 177 -5.76 -31.04 10.40
C LEU A 177 -5.28 -31.60 11.75
N LEU A 178 -5.98 -31.31 12.85
CA LEU A 178 -5.65 -31.89 14.17
C LEU A 178 -6.23 -33.31 14.39
N SER A 179 -6.96 -33.82 13.43
CA SER A 179 -7.64 -35.12 13.55
C SER A 179 -7.24 -36.08 12.42
N GLY A 180 -7.50 -37.38 12.64
CA GLY A 180 -7.22 -38.40 11.64
C GLY A 180 -5.80 -39.00 11.71
N PRO A 181 -5.44 -39.83 10.73
CA PRO A 181 -4.19 -40.64 10.76
C PRO A 181 -2.92 -39.80 10.55
N ARG A 182 -3.05 -38.58 10.08
CA ARG A 182 -1.95 -37.59 9.91
C ARG A 182 -2.25 -36.32 10.69
N ALA A 183 -2.73 -36.49 11.93
CA ALA A 183 -3.01 -35.31 12.77
C ALA A 183 -1.74 -34.54 13.11
N LEU A 184 -1.82 -33.21 12.97
CA LEU A 184 -0.74 -32.26 13.28
C LEU A 184 -0.74 -32.02 14.80
N ARG A 185 0.17 -32.66 15.55
CA ARG A 185 0.24 -32.60 17.03
C ARG A 185 1.52 -31.93 17.54
N GLU A 186 2.61 -32.10 16.82
CA GLU A 186 3.92 -31.57 17.14
C GLU A 186 4.64 -31.06 15.90
N PRO A 187 5.64 -30.17 16.03
CA PRO A 187 6.37 -29.62 14.88
C PRO A 187 6.94 -30.69 13.93
N GLY A 188 7.33 -31.85 14.46
CA GLY A 188 7.83 -32.98 13.68
C GLY A 188 6.81 -33.62 12.71
N ASP A 189 5.51 -33.31 12.85
CA ASP A 189 4.46 -33.80 11.94
C ASP A 189 4.33 -32.95 10.66
N LEU A 190 4.92 -31.75 10.65
CA LEU A 190 4.85 -30.82 9.50
C LEU A 190 5.25 -31.42 8.15
N PRO A 191 6.25 -32.32 8.04
CA PRO A 191 6.58 -32.97 6.76
C PRO A 191 5.43 -33.77 6.13
N SER A 192 4.43 -34.18 6.92
CA SER A 192 3.23 -34.86 6.45
C SER A 192 2.17 -33.88 5.91
N HIS A 193 2.39 -32.58 6.00
CA HIS A 193 1.47 -31.52 5.60
C HIS A 193 2.10 -30.59 4.58
N THR A 194 1.27 -29.92 3.80
CA THR A 194 1.72 -28.92 2.84
C THR A 194 1.98 -27.60 3.55
N LEU A 195 3.17 -27.02 3.39
CA LEU A 195 3.43 -25.65 3.82
C LEU A 195 2.80 -24.66 2.83
N LEU A 196 2.09 -23.66 3.35
CA LEU A 196 1.53 -22.55 2.57
C LEU A 196 2.46 -21.36 2.74
N ILE A 197 3.10 -20.95 1.65
CA ILE A 197 4.21 -19.99 1.65
C ILE A 197 3.74 -18.69 1.01
N VAL A 198 3.91 -17.57 1.71
CA VAL A 198 3.73 -16.24 1.13
C VAL A 198 5.05 -15.81 0.51
N SER A 199 5.10 -15.70 -0.83
CA SER A 199 6.36 -15.50 -1.59
C SER A 199 7.16 -14.26 -1.15
N ARG A 200 6.48 -13.18 -0.78
CA ARG A 200 7.10 -11.94 -0.29
C ARG A 200 7.41 -11.94 1.21
N ARG A 201 7.07 -12.99 1.93
CA ARG A 201 7.20 -13.17 3.37
C ARG A 201 7.67 -14.60 3.71
N ALA A 202 8.51 -15.17 2.85
CA ALA A 202 9.04 -16.54 3.00
C ALA A 202 9.95 -16.70 4.22
N GLU A 203 10.48 -15.59 4.77
CA GLU A 203 11.26 -15.57 6.00
C GLU A 203 10.51 -16.19 7.20
N GLY A 204 9.19 -16.05 7.25
CA GLY A 204 8.40 -16.52 8.39
C GLY A 204 8.54 -18.00 8.67
N TRP A 205 8.52 -18.86 7.65
CA TRP A 205 8.76 -20.30 7.85
C TRP A 205 10.19 -20.58 8.31
N ARG A 206 11.19 -19.90 7.75
CA ARG A 206 12.60 -20.10 8.14
C ARG A 206 12.84 -19.69 9.59
N GLU A 207 12.35 -18.52 9.99
CA GLU A 207 12.49 -18.00 11.35
C GLU A 207 11.79 -18.91 12.36
N TRP A 208 10.55 -19.33 12.04
CA TRP A 208 9.81 -20.19 12.96
C TRP A 208 10.41 -21.59 13.08
N LEU A 209 10.77 -22.24 11.96
CA LEU A 209 11.39 -23.57 11.97
C LEU A 209 12.72 -23.59 12.70
N ALA A 210 13.56 -22.53 12.54
CA ALA A 210 14.81 -22.41 13.26
C ALA A 210 14.58 -22.30 14.78
N ALA A 211 13.58 -21.55 15.22
CA ALA A 211 13.22 -21.43 16.62
C ALA A 211 12.65 -22.76 17.17
N ALA A 212 11.81 -23.44 16.43
CA ALA A 212 11.23 -24.73 16.80
C ALA A 212 12.31 -25.82 16.91
N ASP A 213 13.29 -25.83 16.00
CA ASP A 213 14.40 -26.79 16.06
C ASP A 213 15.29 -26.56 17.28
N ALA A 214 15.52 -25.31 17.65
CA ALA A 214 16.28 -24.94 18.84
C ALA A 214 15.54 -25.32 20.15
N GLU A 215 14.19 -25.26 20.16
CA GLU A 215 13.39 -25.54 21.36
C GLU A 215 13.07 -27.03 21.53
N CYS A 216 12.63 -27.70 20.46
CA CYS A 216 12.10 -29.06 20.51
C CYS A 216 12.92 -30.06 19.66
N GLY A 217 13.71 -29.57 18.71
CA GLY A 217 14.35 -30.42 17.69
C GLY A 217 13.37 -30.95 16.63
N GLY A 218 13.92 -31.65 15.63
CA GLY A 218 13.12 -32.42 14.67
C GLY A 218 12.56 -31.65 13.47
N THR A 219 12.83 -30.34 13.37
CA THR A 219 12.38 -29.51 12.24
C THR A 219 13.47 -29.17 11.23
N SER A 220 14.73 -29.49 11.53
CA SER A 220 15.90 -29.17 10.69
C SER A 220 15.86 -29.79 9.27
N ALA A 221 15.12 -30.89 9.09
CA ALA A 221 14.96 -31.54 7.80
C ALA A 221 13.84 -30.94 6.94
N ILE A 222 13.05 -29.97 7.46
CA ILE A 222 11.92 -29.36 6.75
C ILE A 222 12.45 -28.25 5.86
N ASP A 223 12.20 -28.36 4.56
CA ASP A 223 12.53 -27.29 3.60
C ASP A 223 11.48 -26.18 3.67
N PRO A 224 11.83 -24.98 4.18
CA PRO A 224 10.91 -23.85 4.31
C PRO A 224 10.44 -23.29 2.96
N ASP A 225 11.11 -23.61 1.88
CA ASP A 225 10.81 -23.15 0.52
C ASP A 225 10.01 -24.16 -0.29
N HIS A 226 9.79 -25.37 0.25
CA HIS A 226 8.99 -26.42 -0.37
C HIS A 226 7.54 -26.35 0.10
N GLY A 227 6.64 -25.91 -0.77
CA GLY A 227 5.22 -25.79 -0.46
C GLY A 227 4.43 -25.08 -1.55
N ARG A 228 3.15 -24.79 -1.26
CA ARG A 228 2.29 -24.00 -2.17
C ARG A 228 2.51 -22.52 -1.95
N LYS A 229 2.76 -21.78 -3.03
CA LYS A 229 3.12 -20.36 -2.98
C LYS A 229 1.92 -19.46 -3.28
N PHE A 230 1.79 -18.41 -2.48
CA PHE A 230 0.80 -17.36 -2.60
C PHE A 230 1.51 -16.01 -2.60
N ASP A 231 0.93 -15.01 -3.24
CA ASP A 231 1.50 -13.64 -3.29
C ASP A 231 1.11 -12.80 -2.08
N THR A 232 -0.02 -13.09 -1.43
CA THR A 232 -0.52 -12.36 -0.25
C THR A 232 -0.80 -13.29 0.94
N ILE A 233 -0.67 -12.73 2.16
CA ILE A 233 -0.97 -13.42 3.41
C ILE A 233 -2.45 -13.85 3.43
N GLN A 234 -3.36 -13.00 2.95
CA GLN A 234 -4.79 -13.29 2.92
C GLN A 234 -5.12 -14.54 2.11
N LEU A 235 -4.53 -14.69 0.90
CA LEU A 235 -4.75 -15.89 0.09
C LEU A 235 -4.22 -17.15 0.76
N ALA A 236 -3.08 -17.07 1.44
CA ALA A 236 -2.55 -18.17 2.20
C ALA A 236 -3.45 -18.54 3.40
N PHE A 237 -4.05 -17.55 4.09
CA PHE A 237 -5.04 -17.80 5.14
C PHE A 237 -6.29 -18.48 4.58
N THR A 238 -6.82 -18.01 3.45
CA THR A 238 -7.96 -18.65 2.79
C THR A 238 -7.65 -20.12 2.46
N ALA A 239 -6.48 -20.41 1.90
CA ALA A 239 -6.07 -21.78 1.61
C ALA A 239 -5.92 -22.63 2.88
N ALA A 240 -5.45 -22.06 3.99
CA ALA A 240 -5.33 -22.76 5.26
C ALA A 240 -6.72 -23.09 5.86
N ILE A 241 -7.67 -22.16 5.79
CA ILE A 241 -9.07 -22.34 6.24
C ILE A 241 -9.73 -23.49 5.46
N GLU A 242 -9.46 -23.59 4.16
CA GLU A 242 -9.95 -24.68 3.30
C GLU A 242 -9.19 -26.03 3.53
N GLY A 243 -8.32 -26.08 4.54
CA GLY A 243 -7.60 -27.33 4.89
C GLY A 243 -6.49 -27.71 3.91
N MET A 244 -6.02 -26.79 3.05
CA MET A 244 -5.00 -27.09 2.03
C MET A 244 -3.59 -27.27 2.61
N GLY A 245 -3.38 -26.95 3.89
CA GLY A 245 -2.09 -27.07 4.57
C GLY A 245 -1.96 -26.15 5.78
N VAL A 246 -0.71 -25.91 6.18
CA VAL A 246 -0.33 -25.09 7.33
C VAL A 246 0.29 -23.79 6.84
N VAL A 247 -0.14 -22.65 7.38
CA VAL A 247 0.37 -21.33 7.06
C VAL A 247 1.08 -20.73 8.28
N ILE A 248 1.98 -19.77 8.07
CA ILE A 248 2.42 -18.89 9.17
C ILE A 248 1.32 -17.90 9.47
N GLY A 249 0.65 -18.06 10.62
CA GLY A 249 -0.22 -17.08 11.23
C GLY A 249 0.60 -15.88 11.69
N ARG A 250 -0.01 -14.69 11.66
CA ARG A 250 0.63 -13.41 12.01
C ARG A 250 -0.34 -12.56 12.82
N SER A 251 -0.16 -12.49 14.12
CA SER A 251 -0.95 -11.60 14.96
C SER A 251 -0.52 -10.14 14.73
N PRO A 252 -1.48 -9.16 14.57
CA PRO A 252 -2.92 -9.32 14.76
C PRO A 252 -3.71 -9.69 13.49
N LEU A 253 -3.07 -9.97 12.33
CA LEU A 253 -3.77 -10.22 11.05
C LEU A 253 -4.59 -11.50 11.06
N SER A 254 -4.11 -12.53 11.76
CA SER A 254 -4.77 -13.85 11.85
C SER A 254 -5.80 -13.96 12.99
N ASP A 255 -5.83 -12.99 13.91
CA ASP A 255 -6.57 -13.12 15.18
C ASP A 255 -8.08 -13.27 14.97
N GLN A 256 -8.64 -12.58 13.96
CA GLN A 256 -10.06 -12.76 13.63
C GLN A 256 -10.42 -14.19 13.22
N TYR A 257 -9.53 -14.89 12.51
CA TYR A 257 -9.75 -16.25 12.07
C TYR A 257 -9.58 -17.26 13.21
N LEU A 258 -8.66 -16.97 14.15
CA LEU A 258 -8.51 -17.76 15.38
C LEU A 258 -9.75 -17.61 16.27
N LYS A 259 -10.21 -16.38 16.52
CA LYS A 259 -11.43 -16.09 17.29
C LYS A 259 -12.68 -16.74 16.70
N ALA A 260 -12.77 -16.77 15.36
CA ALA A 260 -13.86 -17.43 14.66
C ALA A 260 -13.75 -18.97 14.61
N GLY A 261 -12.65 -19.56 15.11
CA GLY A 261 -12.39 -20.99 15.03
C GLY A 261 -12.17 -21.52 13.62
N LEU A 262 -11.93 -20.65 12.65
CA LEU A 262 -11.63 -20.99 11.26
C LEU A 262 -10.18 -21.46 11.10
N LEU A 263 -9.28 -20.88 11.86
CA LEU A 263 -7.91 -21.31 12.05
C LEU A 263 -7.67 -21.64 13.51
N ILE A 264 -6.73 -22.50 13.74
CA ILE A 264 -6.22 -22.84 15.07
C ILE A 264 -4.70 -22.81 15.06
N GLU A 265 -4.11 -22.58 16.21
CA GLU A 265 -2.68 -22.64 16.47
C GLU A 265 -2.33 -24.03 17.01
N PRO A 266 -1.70 -24.91 16.21
CA PRO A 266 -1.44 -26.29 16.64
C PRO A 266 -0.30 -26.39 17.66
N PHE A 267 0.57 -25.37 17.74
CA PHE A 267 1.74 -25.35 18.62
C PHE A 267 1.77 -24.06 19.43
N ARG A 268 2.35 -24.13 20.65
CA ARG A 268 2.41 -22.94 21.54
C ARG A 268 3.52 -21.96 21.21
N LEU A 269 4.50 -22.36 20.38
CA LEU A 269 5.64 -21.53 20.05
C LEU A 269 5.23 -20.36 19.12
N ARG A 270 5.37 -19.15 19.63
CA ARG A 270 5.27 -17.90 18.86
C ARG A 270 6.63 -17.24 18.76
N VAL A 271 6.96 -16.73 17.58
CA VAL A 271 8.23 -16.09 17.27
C VAL A 271 7.98 -14.65 16.84
N PRO A 272 8.64 -13.65 17.46
CA PRO A 272 8.51 -12.28 17.02
C PRO A 272 9.13 -12.11 15.62
N SER A 273 8.44 -11.41 14.72
CA SER A 273 8.98 -11.06 13.41
C SER A 273 10.07 -9.98 13.54
N THR A 274 11.09 -10.05 12.71
CA THR A 274 12.07 -8.97 12.55
C THR A 274 11.49 -7.73 11.91
N LEU A 275 10.34 -7.85 11.24
CA LEU A 275 9.62 -6.77 10.58
C LEU A 275 8.53 -6.19 11.48
N ALA A 276 8.32 -4.89 11.36
CA ALA A 276 7.24 -4.18 12.03
C ALA A 276 6.32 -3.49 11.01
N TYR A 277 5.08 -3.24 11.41
CA TYR A 277 4.17 -2.36 10.70
C TYR A 277 4.37 -0.92 11.14
N TRP A 278 4.28 -0.01 10.18
CA TRP A 278 4.54 1.41 10.36
C TRP A 278 3.41 2.22 9.73
N LEU A 279 2.98 3.26 10.44
CA LEU A 279 2.14 4.33 9.90
C LEU A 279 3.08 5.42 9.38
N VAL A 280 2.96 5.72 8.09
CA VAL A 280 3.87 6.65 7.40
C VAL A 280 3.05 7.80 6.81
N SER A 281 3.50 9.03 7.02
CA SER A 281 2.85 10.24 6.51
C SER A 281 3.88 11.32 6.17
N GLN A 282 3.45 12.36 5.44
CA GLN A 282 4.26 13.58 5.35
C GLN A 282 4.42 14.22 6.74
N PRO A 283 5.57 14.86 7.06
CA PRO A 283 5.73 15.61 8.31
C PRO A 283 4.62 16.66 8.49
N ALA A 284 4.29 17.41 7.43
CA ALA A 284 3.23 18.43 7.47
C ALA A 284 1.81 17.84 7.60
N ALA A 285 1.61 16.58 7.20
CA ALA A 285 0.34 15.88 7.33
C ALA A 285 0.13 15.31 8.74
N ALA A 286 1.20 14.91 9.41
CA ALA A 286 1.16 14.28 10.73
C ALA A 286 0.44 15.13 11.78
N ASP A 287 0.47 16.46 11.65
CA ASP A 287 -0.17 17.41 12.57
C ASP A 287 -1.59 17.81 12.14
N THR A 288 -2.08 17.31 11.01
CA THR A 288 -3.46 17.62 10.59
C THR A 288 -4.49 16.88 11.45
N PRO A 289 -5.63 17.48 11.79
CA PRO A 289 -6.64 16.85 12.66
C PRO A 289 -7.12 15.49 12.12
N ILE A 290 -7.22 15.34 10.79
CA ILE A 290 -7.70 14.10 10.17
C ILE A 290 -6.68 12.95 10.30
N VAL A 291 -5.40 13.23 10.15
CA VAL A 291 -4.33 12.23 10.31
C VAL A 291 -4.16 11.90 11.78
N GLN A 292 -4.23 12.89 12.67
CA GLN A 292 -4.19 12.67 14.12
C GLN A 292 -5.35 11.82 14.62
N ALA A 293 -6.57 12.06 14.12
CA ALA A 293 -7.73 11.25 14.45
C ALA A 293 -7.52 9.77 14.10
N PHE A 294 -7.06 9.51 12.87
CA PHE A 294 -6.77 8.15 12.42
C PHE A 294 -5.61 7.51 13.18
N ARG A 295 -4.53 8.25 13.42
CA ARG A 295 -3.37 7.79 14.19
C ARG A 295 -3.78 7.36 15.61
N ASN A 296 -4.51 8.21 16.32
CA ASN A 296 -4.94 7.92 17.68
C ASN A 296 -5.88 6.70 17.71
N TRP A 297 -6.80 6.62 16.76
CA TRP A 297 -7.71 5.49 16.65
C TRP A 297 -6.97 4.18 16.37
N ILE A 298 -6.05 4.14 15.38
CA ILE A 298 -5.37 2.89 15.01
C ILE A 298 -4.50 2.36 16.17
N HIS A 299 -3.84 3.24 16.91
CA HIS A 299 -3.08 2.83 18.10
C HIS A 299 -3.98 2.29 19.22
N LYS A 300 -5.10 2.95 19.49
CA LYS A 300 -6.09 2.51 20.48
C LYS A 300 -6.65 1.14 20.10
N GLU A 301 -7.03 0.95 18.84
CA GLU A 301 -7.64 -0.28 18.35
C GLU A 301 -6.64 -1.46 18.35
N LEU A 302 -5.38 -1.20 17.98
CA LEU A 302 -4.32 -2.20 18.07
C LEU A 302 -3.98 -2.60 19.52
N ALA A 303 -4.02 -1.67 20.47
CA ALA A 303 -3.80 -1.96 21.87
C ALA A 303 -4.93 -2.86 22.43
N SER A 304 -6.19 -2.54 22.12
CA SER A 304 -7.34 -3.33 22.58
C SER A 304 -7.36 -4.74 22.02
N THR A 305 -6.91 -4.91 20.77
CA THR A 305 -6.81 -6.22 20.13
C THR A 305 -5.78 -7.12 20.82
N ARG A 306 -4.68 -6.56 21.32
CA ARG A 306 -3.64 -7.30 22.04
C ARG A 306 -4.06 -7.74 23.44
N GLU A 307 -4.77 -6.89 24.18
CA GLU A 307 -5.25 -7.21 25.53
C GLU A 307 -6.25 -8.38 25.50
N THR A 308 -7.13 -8.43 24.49
CA THR A 308 -8.09 -9.53 24.32
C THR A 308 -7.42 -10.86 23.95
N CYS A 309 -6.31 -10.86 23.21
CA CYS A 309 -5.57 -12.08 22.87
C CYS A 309 -4.75 -12.64 24.04
N SER A 310 -4.31 -11.78 24.98
CA SER A 310 -3.54 -12.21 26.17
C SER A 310 -4.42 -12.76 27.30
N ALA A 311 -5.72 -12.50 27.29
CA ALA A 311 -6.66 -12.93 28.33
C ALA A 311 -7.26 -14.34 28.06
N ASP A 312 -7.14 -14.86 26.82
CA ASP A 312 -7.75 -16.14 26.40
C ASP A 312 -6.70 -17.30 26.29
N ILE A 313 -5.46 -17.10 26.78
CA ILE A 313 -4.37 -18.08 26.85
C ILE A 313 -4.10 -18.45 28.32
#